data_5002bad8da5d5b06fb8c123889c64624
#
_entry.id   5002bad8da5d5b06fb8c123889c64624
#
_cell.length_a   1.000
_cell.length_b   1.000
_cell.length_c   1.000
_cell.angle_alpha   90.00
_cell.angle_beta   90.00
_cell.angle_gamma   90.00
#
_symmetry.space_group_name_H-M   'P 1'
#
loop_
_entity.id
_entity.type
_entity.pdbx_description
1 polymer ?
#
loop_
_entity_poly.entity_id
_entity_poly.type
_entity_poly.pdbx_seq_one_letter_code
_entity_poly.pdbx_strand_id
1 'polypeptide(L)'
;MKSCSVKNKASCLKSQRCKWHDSKCKSICKNNQYYNLKKKRCKQKRNESYSKLIKCPNFKFLGNGVYGCVVKPAIENNPHIDIYINQNFSKTNNNTVGKIFKREKDFVRELKISKFVNKIDPKSTFTVKMTSASKISKDILKCNEKLRSCLKLNNNFNYYQIAYEYGGVDLTHNFDLEYKQFLNVFTKFIKGMVLLSKIGYVHWDIKSDNVLIKKNKISLIDYGLMIKASELFNGEYNLKNHDYYPDEFRIAAKYIDNNIHLRDADAFEKYTNYILERNNVSNDLKTFFVEIKNKQFYEVFTKEIALKGDVYAISFILEKLKNKITNLKYDDNRFLSYLIQRCRDKNPKTRYTMIQLFNNLVYRLKKMKSQKGGSDLFLQSTQCFKP
;
A
#
# COMPACT_ATOMS: atom_id res chain seq x y z
N MET A 1 19.31 -7.38 -39.07
CA MET A 1 18.46 -6.62 -40.01
C MET A 1 17.01 -7.04 -39.79
N LYS A 2 16.12 -6.14 -39.34
CA LYS A 2 14.69 -6.44 -39.33
C LYS A 2 14.20 -6.34 -40.77
N SER A 3 13.80 -7.45 -41.36
CA SER A 3 13.28 -7.53 -42.70
C SER A 3 11.97 -6.74 -42.80
N CYS A 4 11.82 -5.96 -43.87
CA CYS A 4 10.53 -5.36 -44.22
C CYS A 4 9.58 -6.44 -44.73
N SER A 5 9.02 -7.27 -43.84
CA SER A 5 8.02 -8.27 -44.18
C SER A 5 6.63 -7.67 -44.02
N VAL A 6 6.04 -7.16 -45.09
CA VAL A 6 4.66 -6.65 -45.09
C VAL A 6 3.89 -7.35 -46.18
N LYS A 7 2.71 -7.87 -45.85
CA LYS A 7 1.90 -8.69 -46.74
C LYS A 7 1.17 -7.94 -47.86
N ASN A 8 1.13 -6.59 -47.81
CA ASN A 8 0.47 -5.80 -48.87
C ASN A 8 1.13 -4.45 -49.15
N LYS A 9 0.89 -3.90 -50.35
CA LYS A 9 1.44 -2.64 -50.84
C LYS A 9 1.05 -1.43 -49.99
N ALA A 10 -0.18 -1.38 -49.51
CA ALA A 10 -0.68 -0.25 -48.73
C ALA A 10 0.05 -0.10 -47.37
N SER A 11 0.33 -1.21 -46.67
CA SER A 11 1.11 -1.22 -45.44
C SER A 11 2.58 -0.87 -45.65
N CYS A 12 3.17 -1.30 -46.80
CA CYS A 12 4.53 -0.93 -47.15
C CYS A 12 4.68 0.57 -47.46
N LEU A 13 3.74 1.19 -48.15
CA LEU A 13 3.76 2.60 -48.50
C LEU A 13 3.53 3.52 -47.31
N LYS A 14 2.87 3.05 -46.23
CA LYS A 14 2.77 3.79 -44.96
C LYS A 14 4.09 3.82 -44.17
N SER A 15 5.03 2.93 -44.48
CA SER A 15 6.32 2.88 -43.81
C SER A 15 7.31 3.84 -44.48
N GLN A 16 7.81 4.84 -43.79
CA GLN A 16 8.86 5.75 -44.26
C GLN A 16 10.22 5.07 -44.50
N ARG A 17 10.35 3.77 -44.26
CA ARG A 17 11.59 2.98 -44.34
C ARG A 17 11.60 1.95 -45.45
N CYS A 18 10.46 1.77 -46.12
CA CYS A 18 10.31 0.72 -47.13
C CYS A 18 9.69 1.24 -48.42
N LYS A 19 10.02 0.61 -49.55
CA LYS A 19 9.41 0.84 -50.85
C LYS A 19 8.90 -0.49 -51.40
N TRP A 20 7.72 -0.47 -52.02
CA TRP A 20 7.19 -1.63 -52.74
C TRP A 20 7.89 -1.77 -54.08
N HIS A 21 8.55 -2.87 -54.29
CA HIS A 21 9.24 -3.19 -55.56
C HIS A 21 9.12 -4.68 -55.84
N ASP A 22 8.84 -5.03 -57.10
CA ASP A 22 8.71 -6.41 -57.55
C ASP A 22 7.81 -7.28 -56.63
N SER A 23 6.62 -6.77 -56.33
CA SER A 23 5.66 -7.42 -55.43
C SER A 23 6.15 -7.67 -53.98
N LYS A 24 7.25 -7.03 -53.56
CA LYS A 24 7.83 -7.14 -52.22
C LYS A 24 8.14 -5.78 -51.60
N CYS A 25 8.02 -5.68 -50.30
CA CYS A 25 8.43 -4.51 -49.53
C CYS A 25 9.94 -4.57 -49.25
N LYS A 26 10.71 -3.63 -49.83
CA LYS A 26 12.16 -3.57 -49.63
C LYS A 26 12.56 -2.34 -48.78
N SER A 27 13.56 -2.47 -47.93
CA SER A 27 14.12 -1.34 -47.19
C SER A 27 14.83 -0.38 -48.16
N ILE A 28 14.49 0.90 -48.06
CA ILE A 28 15.03 1.96 -48.92
C ILE A 28 16.30 2.59 -48.33
N CYS A 29 16.44 2.53 -47.02
CA CYS A 29 17.55 3.20 -46.33
C CYS A 29 18.27 2.23 -45.39
N LYS A 30 19.61 2.43 -45.28
CA LYS A 30 20.43 1.70 -44.31
C LYS A 30 20.04 2.09 -42.87
N ASN A 31 20.44 1.26 -41.93
CA ASN A 31 20.22 1.56 -40.49
C ASN A 31 20.68 2.98 -40.14
N ASN A 32 19.89 3.69 -39.32
CA ASN A 32 20.08 5.11 -38.93
C ASN A 32 19.79 6.15 -40.02
N GLN A 33 19.14 5.80 -41.10
CA GLN A 33 18.66 6.71 -42.14
C GLN A 33 17.13 6.68 -42.23
N TYR A 34 16.51 7.79 -42.66
CA TYR A 34 15.11 7.84 -43.03
C TYR A 34 14.95 8.33 -44.45
N TYR A 35 13.96 7.80 -45.17
CA TYR A 35 13.68 8.23 -46.53
C TYR A 35 12.85 9.53 -46.52
N ASN A 36 13.41 10.62 -47.10
CA ASN A 36 12.70 11.87 -47.22
C ASN A 36 11.86 11.85 -48.49
N LEU A 37 10.55 11.75 -48.36
CA LEU A 37 9.58 11.68 -49.46
C LEU A 37 9.63 12.91 -50.40
N LYS A 38 9.84 14.12 -49.85
CA LYS A 38 9.94 15.36 -50.67
C LYS A 38 11.21 15.43 -51.51
N LYS A 39 12.31 14.87 -50.97
CA LYS A 39 13.64 14.90 -51.64
C LYS A 39 14.01 13.58 -52.29
N LYS A 40 13.15 12.57 -52.26
CA LYS A 40 13.35 11.22 -52.83
C LYS A 40 14.73 10.61 -52.54
N ARG A 41 15.32 10.85 -51.37
CA ARG A 41 16.64 10.35 -50.96
C ARG A 41 16.70 10.00 -49.48
N CYS A 42 17.58 9.04 -49.15
CA CYS A 42 17.88 8.74 -47.76
C CYS A 42 18.66 9.88 -47.12
N LYS A 43 18.24 10.27 -45.93
CA LYS A 43 19.01 11.21 -45.10
C LYS A 43 19.52 10.43 -43.89
N GLN A 44 20.76 10.70 -43.49
CA GLN A 44 21.23 10.26 -42.23
C GLN A 44 20.34 10.90 -41.13
N LYS A 45 19.84 10.08 -40.22
CA LYS A 45 19.34 10.61 -38.96
C LYS A 45 20.55 11.34 -38.35
N ARG A 46 20.58 12.66 -38.39
CA ARG A 46 21.44 13.37 -37.44
C ARG A 46 21.11 12.77 -36.09
N ASN A 47 22.14 12.41 -35.32
CA ASN A 47 22.04 12.17 -33.89
C ASN A 47 21.69 13.52 -33.23
N GLU A 48 20.53 14.06 -33.55
CA GLU A 48 19.89 15.03 -32.71
C GLU A 48 19.68 14.24 -31.41
N SER A 49 20.54 14.57 -30.46
CA SER A 49 20.47 14.01 -29.14
C SER A 49 18.99 14.03 -28.75
N TYR A 50 18.41 12.86 -28.50
CA TYR A 50 17.02 12.69 -28.02
C TYR A 50 16.73 13.52 -26.76
N SER A 51 17.76 14.16 -26.20
CA SER A 51 17.71 15.11 -25.08
C SER A 51 16.93 16.40 -25.37
N LYS A 52 16.67 16.75 -26.63
CA LYS A 52 15.99 18.02 -27.00
C LYS A 52 14.47 17.94 -27.07
N LEU A 53 13.84 16.79 -26.86
CA LEU A 53 12.37 16.61 -27.02
C LEU A 53 11.65 16.00 -25.83
N ILE A 54 12.33 15.69 -24.74
CA ILE A 54 11.65 15.24 -23.53
C ILE A 54 11.21 16.49 -22.78
N LYS A 55 9.96 16.90 -23.02
CA LYS A 55 9.32 17.90 -22.18
C LYS A 55 9.18 17.25 -20.79
N CYS A 56 9.99 17.72 -19.83
CA CYS A 56 9.91 17.22 -18.46
C CYS A 56 8.50 17.44 -17.91
N PRO A 57 7.80 16.41 -17.46
CA PRO A 57 6.47 16.56 -16.92
C PRO A 57 6.53 17.35 -15.59
N ASN A 58 5.52 18.18 -15.39
CA ASN A 58 5.41 18.94 -14.14
C ASN A 58 4.83 18.03 -13.05
N PHE A 59 5.69 17.54 -12.15
CA PHE A 59 5.29 16.81 -10.96
C PHE A 59 6.06 17.27 -9.73
N LYS A 60 5.42 17.17 -8.57
CA LYS A 60 6.02 17.45 -7.26
C LYS A 60 6.49 16.15 -6.63
N PHE A 61 7.72 16.11 -6.14
CA PHE A 61 8.19 15.04 -5.29
C PHE A 61 7.53 15.18 -3.90
N LEU A 62 6.85 14.13 -3.44
CA LEU A 62 6.15 14.13 -2.15
C LEU A 62 6.97 13.50 -1.03
N GLY A 63 7.77 12.46 -1.33
CA GLY A 63 8.55 11.79 -0.32
C GLY A 63 9.25 10.52 -0.83
N ASN A 64 10.03 9.92 0.06
CA ASN A 64 10.71 8.65 -0.15
C ASN A 64 10.32 7.64 0.92
N GLY A 65 10.23 6.38 0.52
CA GLY A 65 10.08 5.23 1.40
C GLY A 65 11.15 4.18 1.13
N VAL A 66 11.16 3.13 1.94
CA VAL A 66 12.11 2.02 1.81
C VAL A 66 12.06 1.39 0.41
N TYR A 67 10.87 1.29 -0.17
CA TYR A 67 10.62 0.59 -1.43
C TYR A 67 10.57 1.49 -2.66
N GLY A 68 10.48 2.81 -2.50
CA GLY A 68 10.34 3.71 -3.66
C GLY A 68 10.15 5.17 -3.31
N CYS A 69 9.83 5.94 -4.32
CA CYS A 69 9.68 7.39 -4.28
C CYS A 69 8.26 7.78 -4.74
N VAL A 70 7.71 8.84 -4.16
CA VAL A 70 6.33 9.26 -4.40
C VAL A 70 6.29 10.62 -5.07
N VAL A 71 5.49 10.74 -6.12
CA VAL A 71 5.31 11.97 -6.92
C VAL A 71 3.83 12.30 -7.13
N LYS A 72 3.51 13.59 -7.33
CA LYS A 72 2.14 14.06 -7.64
C LYS A 72 2.21 15.15 -8.72
N PRO A 73 1.41 15.04 -9.79
CA PRO A 73 0.62 13.87 -10.19
C PRO A 73 1.49 12.66 -10.49
N ALA A 74 0.88 11.48 -10.65
CA ALA A 74 1.55 10.32 -11.21
C ALA A 74 2.10 10.65 -12.60
N ILE A 75 3.27 10.10 -12.93
CA ILE A 75 3.91 10.35 -14.23
C ILE A 75 3.08 9.69 -15.33
N GLU A 76 2.69 10.47 -16.32
CA GLU A 76 2.01 9.96 -17.51
C GLU A 76 2.97 9.12 -18.36
N ASN A 77 2.51 7.97 -18.77
CA ASN A 77 3.29 7.08 -19.62
C ASN A 77 2.88 7.15 -21.07
N ASN A 78 3.84 6.85 -21.92
CA ASN A 78 3.56 6.58 -23.32
C ASN A 78 2.72 5.29 -23.44
N PRO A 79 1.54 5.30 -24.06
CA PRO A 79 0.63 4.15 -24.16
C PRO A 79 1.24 2.90 -24.82
N HIS A 80 2.42 3.01 -25.42
CA HIS A 80 3.14 1.87 -26.02
C HIS A 80 3.96 1.04 -25.01
N ILE A 81 3.95 1.37 -23.70
CA ILE A 81 4.76 0.70 -22.67
C ILE A 81 3.90 0.08 -21.55
N ASP A 82 2.58 0.14 -21.65
CA ASP A 82 1.67 -0.45 -20.64
C ASP A 82 1.63 -1.98 -20.80
N ILE A 83 2.62 -2.65 -20.19
CA ILE A 83 2.82 -4.12 -20.35
C ILE A 83 1.96 -4.93 -19.36
N TYR A 84 1.39 -4.32 -18.34
CA TYR A 84 0.86 -5.07 -17.18
C TYR A 84 -0.65 -4.99 -16.94
N ILE A 85 -1.40 -4.21 -17.72
CA ILE A 85 -2.84 -4.04 -17.45
C ILE A 85 -3.64 -3.95 -18.76
N ASN A 86 -4.40 -5.02 -19.05
CA ASN A 86 -5.39 -5.09 -20.13
C ASN A 86 -6.72 -4.35 -19.80
N GLN A 87 -6.68 -3.22 -19.13
CA GLN A 87 -7.89 -2.46 -18.81
C GLN A 87 -7.70 -1.00 -19.21
N ASN A 88 -8.73 -0.42 -19.83
CA ASN A 88 -8.83 1.01 -20.18
C ASN A 88 -8.76 1.86 -18.92
N PHE A 89 -7.56 2.17 -18.45
CA PHE A 89 -7.38 3.12 -17.36
C PHE A 89 -7.43 4.56 -17.92
N SER A 90 -8.23 5.38 -17.29
CA SER A 90 -8.35 6.80 -17.61
C SER A 90 -7.01 7.52 -17.51
N LYS A 91 -6.80 8.52 -18.37
CA LYS A 91 -5.64 9.44 -18.31
C LYS A 91 -5.37 9.86 -16.86
N THR A 92 -4.09 9.82 -16.47
CA THR A 92 -3.66 10.36 -15.17
C THR A 92 -4.10 11.82 -15.10
N ASN A 93 -4.87 12.17 -14.10
CA ASN A 93 -5.28 13.54 -13.84
C ASN A 93 -4.45 14.11 -12.68
N ASN A 94 -4.50 15.42 -12.47
CA ASN A 94 -3.80 16.12 -11.39
C ASN A 94 -4.14 15.61 -9.97
N ASN A 95 -5.10 14.70 -9.86
CA ASN A 95 -5.56 14.10 -8.59
C ASN A 95 -5.03 12.66 -8.39
N THR A 96 -3.91 12.31 -9.04
CA THR A 96 -3.24 11.02 -8.87
C THR A 96 -1.89 11.17 -8.18
N VAL A 97 -1.42 10.07 -7.59
CA VAL A 97 -0.09 9.95 -6.95
C VAL A 97 0.60 8.73 -7.52
N GLY A 98 1.85 8.88 -7.93
CA GLY A 98 2.68 7.79 -8.44
C GLY A 98 3.70 7.31 -7.40
N LYS A 99 3.68 6.02 -7.05
CA LYS A 99 4.75 5.35 -6.29
C LYS A 99 5.69 4.68 -7.26
N ILE A 100 6.94 5.14 -7.31
CA ILE A 100 7.97 4.65 -8.25
C ILE A 100 8.91 3.72 -7.50
N PHE A 101 9.08 2.51 -8.00
CA PHE A 101 9.81 1.43 -7.33
C PHE A 101 11.25 1.36 -7.80
N LYS A 102 12.16 1.15 -6.84
CA LYS A 102 13.60 0.92 -7.07
C LYS A 102 13.89 -0.48 -7.58
N ARG A 103 13.07 -1.47 -7.20
CA ARG A 103 13.26 -2.89 -7.53
C ARG A 103 11.98 -3.48 -8.11
N GLU A 104 12.11 -4.23 -9.18
CA GLU A 104 10.98 -4.88 -9.86
C GLU A 104 10.20 -5.82 -8.95
N LYS A 105 10.89 -6.59 -8.09
CA LYS A 105 10.25 -7.51 -7.15
C LYS A 105 9.28 -6.80 -6.20
N ASP A 106 9.64 -5.61 -5.72
CA ASP A 106 8.79 -4.82 -4.82
C ASP A 106 7.57 -4.27 -5.58
N PHE A 107 7.77 -3.83 -6.82
CA PHE A 107 6.69 -3.42 -7.71
C PHE A 107 5.69 -4.55 -7.98
N VAL A 108 6.17 -5.73 -8.39
CA VAL A 108 5.33 -6.89 -8.71
C VAL A 108 4.52 -7.32 -7.49
N ARG A 109 5.15 -7.37 -6.31
CA ARG A 109 4.48 -7.70 -5.06
C ARG A 109 3.38 -6.69 -4.73
N GLU A 110 3.69 -5.40 -4.71
CA GLU A 110 2.71 -4.36 -4.38
C GLU A 110 1.61 -4.26 -5.43
N LEU A 111 1.91 -4.47 -6.71
CA LEU A 111 0.92 -4.53 -7.78
C LEU A 111 -0.09 -5.67 -7.56
N LYS A 112 0.39 -6.87 -7.19
CA LYS A 112 -0.48 -8.01 -6.87
C LYS A 112 -1.44 -7.69 -5.73
N ILE A 113 -0.92 -7.11 -4.65
CA ILE A 113 -1.72 -6.75 -3.49
C ILE A 113 -2.67 -5.58 -3.80
N SER A 114 -2.22 -4.55 -4.54
CA SER A 114 -3.08 -3.41 -4.92
C SER A 114 -4.26 -3.84 -5.81
N LYS A 115 -4.05 -4.80 -6.73
CA LYS A 115 -5.14 -5.42 -7.50
C LYS A 115 -6.14 -6.14 -6.59
N PHE A 116 -5.64 -6.88 -5.61
CA PHE A 116 -6.47 -7.56 -4.62
C PHE A 116 -7.26 -6.54 -3.77
N VAL A 117 -6.61 -5.48 -3.28
CA VAL A 117 -7.25 -4.40 -2.51
C VAL A 117 -8.35 -3.71 -3.32
N ASN A 118 -8.11 -3.38 -4.60
CA ASN A 118 -9.14 -2.82 -5.49
C ASN A 118 -10.36 -3.76 -5.64
N LYS A 119 -10.15 -5.08 -5.60
CA LYS A 119 -11.23 -6.06 -5.70
C LYS A 119 -12.08 -6.12 -4.43
N ILE A 120 -11.46 -6.03 -3.24
CA ILE A 120 -12.17 -6.12 -1.96
C ILE A 120 -12.78 -4.78 -1.51
N ASP A 121 -12.21 -3.65 -1.94
CA ASP A 121 -12.71 -2.29 -1.68
C ASP A 121 -12.91 -1.50 -2.98
N PRO A 122 -13.82 -1.94 -3.88
CA PRO A 122 -13.98 -1.32 -5.21
C PRO A 122 -14.44 0.13 -5.13
N LYS A 123 -15.09 0.54 -4.04
CA LYS A 123 -15.54 1.92 -3.78
C LYS A 123 -14.49 2.75 -3.05
N SER A 124 -13.33 2.17 -2.75
CA SER A 124 -12.26 2.82 -1.99
C SER A 124 -12.76 3.45 -0.68
N THR A 125 -13.50 2.70 0.11
CA THR A 125 -14.14 3.20 1.34
C THR A 125 -13.13 3.41 2.48
N PHE A 126 -12.08 2.59 2.55
CA PHE A 126 -11.02 2.63 3.56
C PHE A 126 -9.61 2.52 2.97
N THR A 127 -9.50 2.45 1.65
CA THR A 127 -8.22 2.37 0.92
C THR A 127 -8.12 3.45 -0.14
N VAL A 128 -6.98 3.56 -0.82
CA VAL A 128 -6.81 4.37 -2.02
C VAL A 128 -6.84 3.48 -3.25
N LYS A 129 -7.63 3.86 -4.24
CA LYS A 129 -7.78 3.09 -5.48
C LYS A 129 -6.50 3.17 -6.31
N MET A 130 -5.97 2.02 -6.70
CA MET A 130 -4.97 1.94 -7.75
C MET A 130 -5.64 2.23 -9.11
N THR A 131 -5.06 3.14 -9.88
CA THR A 131 -5.59 3.59 -11.18
C THR A 131 -4.82 3.04 -12.36
N SER A 132 -3.51 2.86 -12.25
CA SER A 132 -2.68 2.28 -13.30
C SER A 132 -1.36 1.74 -12.75
N ALA A 133 -0.65 0.97 -13.57
CA ALA A 133 0.72 0.55 -13.29
C ALA A 133 1.50 0.44 -14.60
N SER A 134 2.77 0.87 -14.61
CA SER A 134 3.52 1.01 -15.83
C SER A 134 5.02 1.09 -15.61
N LYS A 135 5.79 0.83 -16.66
CA LYS A 135 7.23 1.10 -16.71
C LYS A 135 7.46 2.57 -17.02
N ILE A 136 8.42 3.21 -16.34
CA ILE A 136 8.75 4.62 -16.52
C ILE A 136 10.05 4.78 -17.31
N SER A 137 10.07 5.77 -18.23
CA SER A 137 11.29 6.16 -18.92
C SER A 137 12.30 6.77 -17.94
N LYS A 138 13.54 6.32 -18.01
CA LYS A 138 14.65 6.89 -17.22
C LYS A 138 14.87 8.36 -17.48
N ASP A 139 14.63 8.81 -18.72
CA ASP A 139 14.84 10.22 -19.08
C ASP A 139 13.85 11.14 -18.37
N ILE A 140 12.61 10.67 -18.16
CA ILE A 140 11.63 11.39 -17.34
C ILE A 140 12.09 11.46 -15.88
N LEU A 141 12.66 10.37 -15.36
CA LEU A 141 13.15 10.33 -13.97
C LEU A 141 14.34 11.28 -13.74
N LYS A 142 15.12 11.58 -14.78
CA LYS A 142 16.23 12.55 -14.72
C LYS A 142 15.77 14.00 -14.60
N CYS A 143 14.51 14.31 -14.92
CA CYS A 143 13.97 15.65 -14.88
C CYS A 143 13.87 16.26 -13.47
N ASN A 144 13.88 15.45 -12.43
CA ASN A 144 13.73 15.92 -11.04
C ASN A 144 14.88 15.42 -10.17
N GLU A 145 15.64 16.34 -9.60
CA GLU A 145 16.83 16.03 -8.81
C GLU A 145 16.51 15.22 -7.55
N LYS A 146 15.44 15.58 -6.81
CA LYS A 146 14.99 14.84 -5.61
C LYS A 146 14.60 13.42 -5.97
N LEU A 147 13.96 13.21 -7.12
CA LEU A 147 13.58 11.90 -7.60
C LEU A 147 14.81 11.07 -8.02
N ARG A 148 15.78 11.70 -8.70
CA ARG A 148 17.07 11.06 -9.04
C ARG A 148 17.81 10.56 -7.79
N SER A 149 17.92 11.44 -6.78
CA SER A 149 18.57 11.13 -5.51
C SER A 149 17.83 10.01 -4.78
N CYS A 150 16.50 10.08 -4.68
CA CYS A 150 15.67 9.07 -4.05
C CYS A 150 15.85 7.70 -4.70
N LEU A 151 15.79 7.62 -6.02
CA LEU A 151 15.88 6.36 -6.77
C LEU A 151 17.32 5.83 -6.87
N LYS A 152 18.34 6.67 -6.68
CA LYS A 152 19.76 6.36 -6.98
C LYS A 152 19.85 5.78 -8.39
N LEU A 153 19.42 6.59 -9.40
CA LEU A 153 19.23 6.13 -10.77
C LEU A 153 20.45 5.37 -11.30
N ASN A 154 20.19 4.18 -11.82
CA ASN A 154 21.17 3.32 -12.46
C ASN A 154 20.71 2.97 -13.87
N ASN A 155 21.63 3.02 -14.82
CA ASN A 155 21.33 2.76 -16.23
C ASN A 155 20.97 1.30 -16.52
N ASN A 156 21.32 0.37 -15.66
CA ASN A 156 21.06 -1.07 -15.82
C ASN A 156 19.68 -1.49 -15.27
N PHE A 157 18.99 -0.63 -14.50
CA PHE A 157 17.71 -0.98 -13.88
C PHE A 157 16.52 -0.43 -14.66
N ASN A 158 15.41 -1.16 -14.64
CA ASN A 158 14.10 -0.68 -15.03
C ASN A 158 13.39 -0.10 -13.81
N TYR A 159 12.60 0.94 -14.05
CA TYR A 159 11.78 1.59 -13.03
C TYR A 159 10.31 1.45 -13.38
N TYR A 160 9.49 1.22 -12.36
CA TYR A 160 8.07 0.96 -12.51
C TYR A 160 7.30 1.88 -11.58
N GLN A 161 6.09 2.26 -11.97
CA GLN A 161 5.18 3.06 -11.17
C GLN A 161 3.88 2.34 -10.97
N ILE A 162 3.31 2.46 -9.77
CA ILE A 162 1.88 2.26 -9.54
C ILE A 162 1.28 3.64 -9.26
N ALA A 163 0.24 3.99 -9.99
CA ALA A 163 -0.52 5.21 -9.78
C ALA A 163 -1.77 4.91 -8.93
N TYR A 164 -2.03 5.80 -7.98
CA TYR A 164 -3.18 5.76 -7.09
C TYR A 164 -3.95 7.06 -7.15
N GLU A 165 -5.22 7.06 -6.80
CA GLU A 165 -5.96 8.28 -6.49
C GLU A 165 -5.29 9.02 -5.32
N TYR A 166 -5.35 10.35 -5.32
CA TYR A 166 -4.82 11.14 -4.20
C TYR A 166 -5.70 10.96 -2.95
N GLY A 167 -5.16 10.30 -1.96
CA GLY A 167 -5.84 9.92 -0.71
C GLY A 167 -5.94 11.04 0.34
N GLY A 168 -5.28 12.18 0.14
CA GLY A 168 -5.20 13.25 1.13
C GLY A 168 -3.80 13.42 1.72
N VAL A 169 -3.73 13.92 2.96
CA VAL A 169 -2.51 14.10 3.75
C VAL A 169 -2.41 13.02 4.82
N ASP A 170 -1.20 12.68 5.23
CA ASP A 170 -0.98 11.75 6.32
C ASP A 170 -1.27 12.38 7.70
N LEU A 171 -1.28 11.56 8.74
CA LEU A 171 -1.63 12.00 10.09
C LEU A 171 -0.53 12.82 10.79
N THR A 172 0.61 13.05 10.14
CA THR A 172 1.65 13.95 10.68
C THR A 172 1.32 15.41 10.42
N HIS A 173 0.49 15.69 9.41
CA HIS A 173 0.04 17.04 9.08
C HIS A 173 -0.98 17.58 10.11
N ASN A 174 -1.04 18.89 10.24
CA ASN A 174 -2.02 19.55 11.09
C ASN A 174 -3.40 19.58 10.40
N PHE A 175 -4.40 19.15 11.13
CA PHE A 175 -5.81 19.25 10.77
C PHE A 175 -6.65 19.12 12.04
N ASP A 176 -7.82 19.75 12.04
CA ASP A 176 -8.76 19.70 13.15
C ASP A 176 -9.93 18.81 12.78
N LEU A 177 -10.41 18.07 13.77
CA LEU A 177 -11.56 17.18 13.64
C LEU A 177 -12.55 17.47 14.77
N GLU A 178 -13.82 17.63 14.42
CA GLU A 178 -14.86 17.54 15.42
C GLU A 178 -15.10 16.09 15.83
N TYR A 179 -15.38 15.84 17.10
CA TYR A 179 -15.56 14.50 17.65
C TYR A 179 -16.58 13.65 16.87
N LYS A 180 -17.74 14.21 16.53
CA LYS A 180 -18.79 13.50 15.77
C LYS A 180 -18.30 13.10 14.37
N GLN A 181 -17.61 14.02 13.71
CA GLN A 181 -17.02 13.78 12.38
C GLN A 181 -15.95 12.69 12.47
N PHE A 182 -15.01 12.82 13.43
CA PHE A 182 -14.02 11.81 13.72
C PHE A 182 -14.64 10.42 13.91
N LEU A 183 -15.62 10.30 14.81
CA LEU A 183 -16.22 9.03 15.15
C LEU A 183 -16.87 8.36 13.92
N ASN A 184 -17.54 9.15 13.05
CA ASN A 184 -18.14 8.65 11.81
C ASN A 184 -17.07 8.14 10.82
N VAL A 185 -16.03 8.94 10.56
CA VAL A 185 -15.02 8.56 9.56
C VAL A 185 -14.14 7.41 10.04
N PHE A 186 -13.80 7.42 11.34
CA PHE A 186 -13.00 6.36 11.94
C PHE A 186 -13.76 5.04 12.01
N THR A 187 -15.06 5.07 12.35
CA THR A 187 -15.91 3.85 12.33
C THR A 187 -15.98 3.23 10.93
N LYS A 188 -16.10 4.05 9.87
CA LYS A 188 -16.07 3.56 8.47
C LYS A 188 -14.72 2.94 8.13
N PHE A 189 -13.63 3.55 8.55
CA PHE A 189 -12.29 3.02 8.37
C PHE A 189 -12.13 1.67 9.07
N ILE A 190 -12.52 1.57 10.35
CA ILE A 190 -12.46 0.32 11.12
C ILE A 190 -13.36 -0.77 10.51
N LYS A 191 -14.52 -0.40 9.94
CA LYS A 191 -15.36 -1.36 9.19
C LYS A 191 -14.59 -2.01 8.03
N GLY A 192 -13.79 -1.24 7.31
CA GLY A 192 -12.90 -1.76 6.26
C GLY A 192 -11.82 -2.68 6.82
N MET A 193 -11.23 -2.33 7.96
CA MET A 193 -10.24 -3.18 8.64
C MET A 193 -10.85 -4.48 9.17
N VAL A 194 -12.12 -4.47 9.58
CA VAL A 194 -12.86 -5.71 9.91
C VAL A 194 -12.96 -6.63 8.69
N LEU A 195 -13.19 -6.06 7.49
CA LEU A 195 -13.22 -6.85 6.25
C LEU A 195 -11.88 -7.53 6.00
N LEU A 196 -10.76 -6.80 6.09
CA LEU A 196 -9.41 -7.37 5.96
C LEU A 196 -9.16 -8.49 6.97
N SER A 197 -9.49 -8.25 8.24
CA SER A 197 -9.35 -9.24 9.31
C SER A 197 -10.18 -10.50 9.05
N LYS A 198 -11.44 -10.37 8.58
CA LYS A 198 -12.32 -11.51 8.27
C LYS A 198 -11.80 -12.40 7.15
N ILE A 199 -11.16 -11.82 6.13
CA ILE A 199 -10.54 -12.58 5.04
C ILE A 199 -9.12 -13.06 5.38
N GLY A 200 -8.69 -12.88 6.64
CA GLY A 200 -7.42 -13.37 7.17
C GLY A 200 -6.19 -12.58 6.74
N TYR A 201 -6.34 -11.30 6.35
CA TYR A 201 -5.22 -10.44 5.97
C TYR A 201 -4.86 -9.46 7.09
N VAL A 202 -3.57 -9.21 7.24
CA VAL A 202 -2.99 -8.14 8.06
C VAL A 202 -2.25 -7.16 7.17
N HIS A 203 -2.37 -5.87 7.49
CA HIS A 203 -1.63 -4.82 6.76
C HIS A 203 -0.16 -4.81 7.12
N TRP A 204 0.13 -5.02 8.38
CA TRP A 204 1.46 -5.18 8.96
C TRP A 204 2.41 -3.98 8.83
N ASP A 205 1.88 -2.80 8.48
CA ASP A 205 2.63 -1.52 8.49
C ASP A 205 1.68 -0.33 8.77
N ILE A 206 0.77 -0.50 9.74
CA ILE A 206 -0.13 0.58 10.14
C ILE A 206 0.62 1.57 11.00
N LYS A 207 0.85 2.75 10.46
CA LYS A 207 1.49 3.90 11.12
C LYS A 207 0.95 5.21 10.56
N SER A 208 1.29 6.33 11.18
CA SER A 208 0.78 7.66 10.82
C SER A 208 0.98 8.01 9.35
N ASP A 209 2.14 7.64 8.80
CA ASP A 209 2.54 7.97 7.43
C ASP A 209 1.74 7.15 6.40
N ASN A 210 1.19 6.00 6.81
CA ASN A 210 0.43 5.08 5.98
C ASN A 210 -1.09 5.22 6.15
N VAL A 211 -1.55 6.19 6.95
CA VAL A 211 -2.96 6.52 7.11
C VAL A 211 -3.19 7.95 6.66
N LEU A 212 -3.98 8.09 5.59
CA LEU A 212 -4.30 9.38 5.00
C LEU A 212 -5.68 9.85 5.43
N ILE A 213 -5.84 11.18 5.53
CA ILE A 213 -7.13 11.82 5.73
C ILE A 213 -7.41 12.79 4.58
N LYS A 214 -8.63 12.73 4.06
CA LYS A 214 -9.13 13.64 3.03
C LYS A 214 -10.60 13.92 3.27
N LYS A 215 -10.93 15.16 3.66
CA LYS A 215 -12.31 15.52 4.01
C LYS A 215 -12.89 14.55 5.06
N ASN A 216 -13.93 13.82 4.70
CA ASN A 216 -14.66 12.90 5.57
C ASN A 216 -14.26 11.42 5.33
N LYS A 217 -13.00 11.16 4.98
CA LYS A 217 -12.50 9.82 4.70
C LYS A 217 -11.12 9.60 5.29
N ILE A 218 -10.94 8.46 5.95
CA ILE A 218 -9.63 7.91 6.34
C ILE A 218 -9.30 6.76 5.38
N SER A 219 -8.08 6.73 4.87
CA SER A 219 -7.62 5.71 3.92
C SER A 219 -6.27 5.13 4.32
N LEU A 220 -6.15 3.83 4.18
CA LEU A 220 -4.90 3.09 4.36
C LEU A 220 -4.15 3.02 3.02
N ILE A 221 -2.82 3.16 3.07
CA ILE A 221 -1.91 3.09 1.92
C ILE A 221 -0.70 2.21 2.24
N ASP A 222 0.14 1.98 1.25
CA ASP A 222 1.38 1.20 1.33
C ASP A 222 1.16 -0.27 1.72
N TYR A 223 0.65 -1.03 0.77
CA TYR A 223 0.35 -2.46 0.94
C TYR A 223 1.59 -3.36 0.80
N GLY A 224 2.79 -2.80 0.79
CA GLY A 224 4.05 -3.53 0.56
C GLY A 224 4.33 -4.65 1.58
N LEU A 225 3.82 -4.53 2.81
CA LEU A 225 3.94 -5.56 3.86
C LEU A 225 2.65 -6.35 4.10
N MET A 226 1.55 -6.02 3.42
CA MET A 226 0.27 -6.70 3.58
C MET A 226 0.37 -8.18 3.19
N ILE A 227 -0.14 -9.07 4.05
CA ILE A 227 0.02 -10.52 3.93
C ILE A 227 -1.17 -11.25 4.57
N LYS A 228 -1.40 -12.50 4.20
CA LYS A 228 -2.27 -13.37 4.98
C LYS A 228 -1.66 -13.64 6.36
N ALA A 229 -2.45 -13.56 7.40
CA ALA A 229 -2.02 -13.85 8.76
C ALA A 229 -1.37 -15.25 8.87
N SER A 230 -1.89 -16.23 8.13
CA SER A 230 -1.34 -17.59 8.04
C SER A 230 0.04 -17.70 7.37
N GLU A 231 0.46 -16.68 6.65
CA GLU A 231 1.75 -16.67 5.94
C GLU A 231 2.82 -15.85 6.65
N LEU A 232 2.45 -15.13 7.74
CA LEU A 232 3.32 -14.16 8.41
C LEU A 232 4.64 -14.75 8.90
N PHE A 233 4.65 -16.03 9.29
CA PHE A 233 5.83 -16.71 9.83
C PHE A 233 6.46 -17.72 8.85
N ASN A 234 6.09 -17.67 7.56
CA ASN A 234 6.62 -18.59 6.54
C ASN A 234 8.06 -18.31 6.10
N GLY A 235 8.85 -17.57 6.90
CA GLY A 235 10.28 -17.40 6.70
C GLY A 235 10.69 -16.33 5.66
N GLU A 236 9.74 -15.81 4.88
CA GLU A 236 10.02 -14.79 3.85
C GLU A 236 9.93 -13.34 4.39
N TYR A 237 9.48 -13.17 5.61
CA TYR A 237 9.22 -11.86 6.20
C TYR A 237 10.10 -11.60 7.40
N ASN A 238 10.99 -10.63 7.27
CA ASN A 238 11.69 -10.06 8.41
C ASN A 238 10.68 -9.25 9.24
N LEU A 239 10.27 -9.81 10.37
CA LEU A 239 9.57 -9.07 11.41
C LEU A 239 10.48 -7.92 11.81
N LYS A 240 10.02 -6.68 11.68
CA LYS A 240 10.80 -5.51 12.08
C LYS A 240 10.47 -5.13 13.51
N ASN A 241 11.47 -4.66 14.24
CA ASN A 241 11.29 -4.16 15.61
C ASN A 241 10.83 -2.70 15.58
N HIS A 242 9.54 -2.47 15.27
CA HIS A 242 8.92 -1.14 15.31
C HIS A 242 8.05 -0.98 16.56
N ASP A 243 7.98 0.24 17.11
CA ASP A 243 7.24 0.52 18.34
C ASP A 243 5.72 0.33 18.21
N TYR A 244 5.19 0.35 16.99
CA TYR A 244 3.78 0.06 16.71
C TYR A 244 3.48 -1.44 16.54
N TYR A 245 4.47 -2.32 16.72
CA TYR A 245 4.24 -3.76 16.85
C TYR A 245 4.13 -4.14 18.33
N PRO A 246 3.20 -5.02 18.69
CA PRO A 246 3.11 -5.53 20.05
C PRO A 246 4.35 -6.33 20.45
N ASP A 247 4.59 -6.43 21.76
CA ASP A 247 5.82 -6.99 22.31
C ASP A 247 6.05 -8.44 21.87
N GLU A 248 5.01 -9.25 21.73
CA GLU A 248 5.13 -10.63 21.26
C GLU A 248 5.77 -10.71 19.84
N PHE A 249 5.48 -9.74 18.96
CA PHE A 249 6.08 -9.70 17.61
C PHE A 249 7.47 -9.06 17.61
N ARG A 250 7.69 -8.06 18.46
CA ARG A 250 9.01 -7.41 18.59
C ARG A 250 10.06 -8.35 19.14
N ILE A 251 9.67 -9.20 20.10
CA ILE A 251 10.55 -10.23 20.68
C ILE A 251 10.78 -11.33 19.65
N ALA A 252 9.73 -11.78 18.95
CA ALA A 252 9.86 -12.75 17.87
C ALA A 252 10.79 -12.26 16.76
N ALA A 253 10.70 -10.99 16.36
CA ALA A 253 11.59 -10.40 15.36
C ALA A 253 13.07 -10.50 15.76
N LYS A 254 13.39 -10.23 17.01
CA LYS A 254 14.76 -10.33 17.53
C LYS A 254 15.28 -11.77 17.60
N TYR A 255 14.36 -12.72 17.84
CA TYR A 255 14.70 -14.12 17.95
C TYR A 255 14.92 -14.78 16.58
N ILE A 256 14.09 -14.40 15.57
CA ILE A 256 14.17 -14.92 14.20
C ILE A 256 15.43 -14.41 13.47
N ASP A 257 15.92 -13.21 13.78
CA ASP A 257 17.18 -12.68 13.21
C ASP A 257 18.40 -13.58 13.52
N ASN A 258 18.26 -14.54 14.44
CA ASN A 258 19.28 -15.54 14.76
C ASN A 258 19.13 -16.86 13.98
N ASN A 259 18.48 -16.89 12.81
CA ASN A 259 18.27 -18.07 11.96
C ASN A 259 17.45 -19.21 12.58
N ILE A 260 16.58 -18.93 13.53
CA ILE A 260 15.72 -19.93 14.16
C ILE A 260 14.35 -19.94 13.47
N HIS A 261 13.99 -21.07 12.87
CA HIS A 261 12.66 -21.29 12.31
C HIS A 261 11.66 -21.61 13.43
N LEU A 262 10.76 -20.68 13.78
CA LEU A 262 9.74 -20.86 14.82
C LEU A 262 8.64 -21.90 14.47
N ARG A 263 8.85 -22.70 13.43
CA ARG A 263 7.94 -23.80 13.04
C ARG A 263 8.21 -25.10 13.80
N ASP A 264 9.38 -25.20 14.39
CA ASP A 264 9.81 -26.34 15.17
C ASP A 264 9.33 -26.17 16.62
N ALA A 265 8.78 -27.24 17.21
CA ALA A 265 8.32 -27.25 18.58
C ALA A 265 9.44 -26.91 19.57
N ASP A 266 10.66 -27.42 19.34
CA ASP A 266 11.84 -27.13 20.15
C ASP A 266 12.27 -25.66 20.05
N ALA A 267 12.20 -25.07 18.86
CA ALA A 267 12.48 -23.65 18.66
C ALA A 267 11.44 -22.77 19.36
N PHE A 268 10.17 -23.18 19.34
CA PHE A 268 9.11 -22.48 20.05
C PHE A 268 9.26 -22.58 21.58
N GLU A 269 9.61 -23.72 22.10
CA GLU A 269 9.88 -23.87 23.54
C GLU A 269 11.06 -23.00 23.99
N LYS A 270 12.17 -23.02 23.25
CA LYS A 270 13.33 -22.15 23.51
C LYS A 270 12.94 -20.66 23.46
N TYR A 271 12.12 -20.27 22.49
CA TYR A 271 11.61 -18.90 22.38
C TYR A 271 10.71 -18.53 23.57
N THR A 272 9.84 -19.44 24.00
CA THR A 272 8.96 -19.23 25.15
C THR A 272 9.77 -19.05 26.44
N ASN A 273 10.74 -19.93 26.68
CA ASN A 273 11.64 -19.85 27.84
C ASN A 273 12.43 -18.53 27.81
N TYR A 274 12.96 -18.11 26.63
CA TYR A 274 13.64 -16.83 26.45
C TYR A 274 12.76 -15.64 26.85
N ILE A 275 11.44 -15.67 26.54
CA ILE A 275 10.51 -14.61 26.96
C ILE A 275 10.29 -14.62 28.46
N LEU A 276 10.07 -15.80 29.05
CA LEU A 276 9.77 -15.96 30.47
C LEU A 276 10.92 -15.51 31.38
N GLU A 277 12.15 -15.69 30.94
CA GLU A 277 13.37 -15.31 31.66
C GLU A 277 13.67 -13.81 31.63
N ARG A 278 13.04 -13.05 30.72
CA ARG A 278 13.33 -11.61 30.58
C ARG A 278 12.61 -10.74 31.61
N ASN A 279 13.37 -9.91 32.33
CA ASN A 279 12.83 -8.99 33.33
C ASN A 279 12.01 -7.84 32.72
N ASN A 280 12.26 -7.46 31.45
CA ASN A 280 11.59 -6.37 30.76
C ASN A 280 10.31 -6.80 30.00
N VAL A 281 9.86 -8.03 30.15
CA VAL A 281 8.60 -8.54 29.59
C VAL A 281 7.52 -8.44 30.67
N SER A 282 6.34 -7.92 30.28
CA SER A 282 5.21 -7.77 31.21
C SER A 282 4.70 -9.12 31.71
N ASN A 283 4.22 -9.16 32.95
CA ASN A 283 3.63 -10.38 33.54
C ASN A 283 2.45 -10.89 32.72
N ASP A 284 1.61 -10.01 32.15
CA ASP A 284 0.49 -10.38 31.29
C ASP A 284 0.94 -11.15 30.06
N LEU A 285 2.06 -10.72 29.44
CA LEU A 285 2.63 -11.41 28.29
C LEU A 285 3.29 -12.73 28.72
N LYS A 286 3.97 -12.77 29.85
CA LYS A 286 4.52 -14.01 30.43
C LYS A 286 3.41 -15.03 30.69
N THR A 287 2.31 -14.63 31.33
CA THR A 287 1.15 -15.50 31.57
C THR A 287 0.61 -16.07 30.26
N PHE A 288 0.49 -15.23 29.23
CA PHE A 288 0.09 -15.70 27.90
C PHE A 288 1.03 -16.77 27.35
N PHE A 289 2.36 -16.59 27.44
CA PHE A 289 3.34 -17.58 26.94
C PHE A 289 3.35 -18.87 27.77
N VAL A 290 3.12 -18.81 29.07
CA VAL A 290 2.95 -20.01 29.90
C VAL A 290 1.75 -20.85 29.44
N GLU A 291 0.63 -20.18 29.14
CA GLU A 291 -0.60 -20.86 28.71
C GLU A 291 -0.49 -21.50 27.31
N ILE A 292 0.37 -20.98 26.44
CA ILE A 292 0.54 -21.50 25.08
C ILE A 292 1.77 -22.41 24.91
N LYS A 293 2.57 -22.59 25.98
CA LYS A 293 3.85 -23.34 25.93
C LYS A 293 3.74 -24.71 25.26
N ASN A 294 2.61 -25.39 25.43
CA ASN A 294 2.36 -26.73 24.89
C ASN A 294 1.62 -26.73 23.54
N LYS A 295 1.43 -25.56 22.90
CA LYS A 295 0.73 -25.44 21.62
C LYS A 295 1.73 -25.11 20.51
N GLN A 296 1.45 -25.61 19.29
CA GLN A 296 2.29 -25.25 18.16
C GLN A 296 2.23 -23.73 17.90
N PHE A 297 3.39 -23.10 17.92
CA PHE A 297 3.52 -21.65 17.73
C PHE A 297 2.76 -21.13 16.51
N TYR A 298 2.83 -21.86 15.41
CA TYR A 298 2.17 -21.52 14.15
C TYR A 298 0.64 -21.42 14.29
N GLU A 299 -0.01 -22.35 14.98
CA GLU A 299 -1.46 -22.35 15.15
C GLU A 299 -1.95 -21.20 16.04
N VAL A 300 -1.19 -20.89 17.09
CA VAL A 300 -1.55 -19.84 18.06
C VAL A 300 -1.36 -18.45 17.46
N PHE A 301 -0.26 -18.20 16.74
CA PHE A 301 0.04 -16.88 16.20
C PHE A 301 -0.70 -16.57 14.90
N THR A 302 -1.08 -17.56 14.10
CA THR A 302 -1.63 -17.30 12.77
C THR A 302 -3.10 -16.96 12.76
N LYS A 303 -3.92 -17.53 13.63
CA LYS A 303 -5.38 -17.33 13.56
C LYS A 303 -5.90 -16.10 14.31
N GLU A 304 -5.35 -15.81 15.48
CA GLU A 304 -5.90 -14.72 16.31
C GLU A 304 -4.92 -13.60 16.59
N ILE A 305 -3.67 -13.93 16.89
CA ILE A 305 -2.69 -12.97 17.40
C ILE A 305 -2.16 -12.08 16.30
N ALA A 306 -1.85 -12.62 15.12
CA ALA A 306 -1.41 -11.83 13.97
C ALA A 306 -2.47 -10.78 13.58
N LEU A 307 -3.75 -11.14 13.55
CA LEU A 307 -4.86 -10.21 13.28
C LEU A 307 -4.99 -9.12 14.35
N LYS A 308 -4.64 -9.42 15.60
CA LYS A 308 -4.61 -8.43 16.70
C LYS A 308 -3.39 -7.51 16.67
N GLY A 309 -2.37 -7.82 15.86
CA GLY A 309 -1.24 -6.93 15.60
C GLY A 309 -1.66 -5.63 14.94
N ASP A 310 -2.52 -5.70 13.92
CA ASP A 310 -3.09 -4.50 13.29
C ASP A 310 -3.98 -3.69 14.25
N VAL A 311 -4.70 -4.34 15.18
CA VAL A 311 -5.48 -3.66 16.22
C VAL A 311 -4.57 -2.87 17.17
N TYR A 312 -3.45 -3.47 17.57
CA TYR A 312 -2.45 -2.79 18.38
C TYR A 312 -1.90 -1.56 17.67
N ALA A 313 -1.52 -1.69 16.41
CA ALA A 313 -1.03 -0.58 15.59
C ALA A 313 -2.08 0.54 15.41
N ILE A 314 -3.36 0.18 15.23
CA ILE A 314 -4.48 1.14 15.15
C ILE A 314 -4.63 1.96 16.44
N SER A 315 -4.23 1.44 17.59
CA SER A 315 -4.28 2.22 18.83
C SER A 315 -3.42 3.49 18.79
N PHE A 316 -2.27 3.44 18.12
CA PHE A 316 -1.40 4.62 17.91
C PHE A 316 -2.04 5.63 16.95
N ILE A 317 -2.74 5.14 15.93
CA ILE A 317 -3.52 5.97 15.01
C ILE A 317 -4.66 6.65 15.77
N LEU A 318 -5.39 5.89 16.60
CA LEU A 318 -6.49 6.40 17.43
C LEU A 318 -6.00 7.47 18.40
N GLU A 319 -4.85 7.27 19.05
CA GLU A 319 -4.24 8.25 19.96
C GLU A 319 -3.85 9.54 19.23
N LYS A 320 -3.19 9.44 18.08
CA LYS A 320 -2.86 10.62 17.27
C LYS A 320 -4.10 11.38 16.80
N LEU A 321 -5.13 10.67 16.34
CA LEU A 321 -6.41 11.27 15.94
C LEU A 321 -7.12 11.93 17.13
N LYS A 322 -7.13 11.27 18.30
CA LYS A 322 -7.69 11.82 19.54
C LYS A 322 -7.09 13.18 19.89
N ASN A 323 -5.76 13.32 19.76
CA ASN A 323 -5.04 14.57 20.06
C ASN A 323 -5.32 15.71 19.04
N LYS A 324 -5.98 15.40 17.91
CA LYS A 324 -6.40 16.37 16.90
C LYS A 324 -7.90 16.70 16.96
N ILE A 325 -8.62 16.14 17.92
CA ILE A 325 -10.04 16.44 18.13
C ILE A 325 -10.16 17.70 18.96
N THR A 326 -10.81 18.70 18.41
CA THR A 326 -11.18 19.93 19.12
C THR A 326 -12.40 19.70 20.01
N ASN A 327 -12.45 20.36 21.15
CA ASN A 327 -13.58 20.35 22.09
C ASN A 327 -14.03 18.94 22.54
N LEU A 328 -13.05 18.06 22.80
CA LEU A 328 -13.31 16.71 23.26
C LEU A 328 -13.83 16.72 24.70
N LYS A 329 -15.09 16.32 24.91
CA LYS A 329 -15.72 16.23 26.23
C LYS A 329 -15.06 15.14 27.08
N TYR A 330 -15.14 15.29 28.40
CA TYR A 330 -14.54 14.34 29.35
C TYR A 330 -14.94 12.89 29.11
N ASP A 331 -16.24 12.61 28.94
CA ASP A 331 -16.73 11.24 28.68
C ASP A 331 -16.27 10.67 27.35
N ASP A 332 -16.14 11.52 26.33
CA ASP A 332 -15.63 11.11 25.01
C ASP A 332 -14.14 10.82 25.08
N ASN A 333 -13.41 11.63 25.83
CA ASN A 333 -11.99 11.42 26.10
C ASN A 333 -11.75 10.10 26.86
N ARG A 334 -12.53 9.82 27.91
CA ARG A 334 -12.50 8.54 28.65
C ARG A 334 -12.79 7.36 27.73
N PHE A 335 -13.82 7.46 26.89
CA PHE A 335 -14.17 6.42 25.94
C PHE A 335 -13.03 6.12 24.97
N LEU A 336 -12.43 7.14 24.35
CA LEU A 336 -11.31 6.95 23.43
C LEU A 336 -10.08 6.37 24.14
N SER A 337 -9.77 6.85 25.36
CA SER A 337 -8.68 6.34 26.18
C SER A 337 -8.89 4.85 26.53
N TYR A 338 -10.11 4.45 26.87
CA TYR A 338 -10.47 3.07 27.10
C TYR A 338 -10.25 2.20 25.84
N LEU A 339 -10.67 2.66 24.65
CA LEU A 339 -10.43 1.94 23.41
C LEU A 339 -8.94 1.76 23.12
N ILE A 340 -8.14 2.83 23.32
CA ILE A 340 -6.68 2.79 23.15
C ILE A 340 -6.09 1.72 24.08
N GLN A 341 -6.44 1.73 25.36
CA GLN A 341 -5.97 0.75 26.33
C GLN A 341 -6.33 -0.67 25.91
N ARG A 342 -7.59 -0.94 25.51
CA ARG A 342 -8.04 -2.27 25.11
C ARG A 342 -7.36 -2.77 23.82
N CYS A 343 -7.03 -1.87 22.89
CA CYS A 343 -6.28 -2.19 21.68
C CYS A 343 -4.78 -2.41 21.97
N ARG A 344 -4.21 -1.77 23.01
CA ARG A 344 -2.81 -1.92 23.46
C ARG A 344 -2.61 -2.96 24.54
N ASP A 345 -3.65 -3.71 24.88
CA ASP A 345 -3.53 -4.73 25.92
C ASP A 345 -2.30 -5.62 25.64
N LYS A 346 -1.43 -5.76 26.64
CA LYS A 346 -0.19 -6.52 26.51
C LYS A 346 -0.44 -8.02 26.42
N ASN A 347 -1.54 -8.49 26.99
CA ASN A 347 -1.98 -9.86 26.80
C ASN A 347 -2.72 -10.01 25.44
N PRO A 348 -2.18 -10.76 24.49
CA PRO A 348 -2.82 -10.96 23.18
C PRO A 348 -4.21 -11.58 23.25
N LYS A 349 -4.54 -12.36 24.30
CA LYS A 349 -5.87 -12.95 24.47
C LYS A 349 -6.93 -11.91 24.77
N THR A 350 -6.63 -10.99 25.69
CA THR A 350 -7.56 -9.95 26.14
C THR A 350 -7.55 -8.72 25.27
N ARG A 351 -6.52 -8.53 24.41
CA ARG A 351 -6.48 -7.48 23.40
C ARG A 351 -7.70 -7.57 22.49
N TYR A 352 -8.30 -6.42 22.21
CA TYR A 352 -9.45 -6.37 21.29
C TYR A 352 -9.14 -7.01 19.94
N THR A 353 -10.17 -7.65 19.38
CA THR A 353 -10.24 -7.94 17.95
C THR A 353 -10.73 -6.71 17.17
N MET A 354 -10.52 -6.70 15.87
CA MET A 354 -11.01 -5.62 15.00
C MET A 354 -12.54 -5.46 15.08
N ILE A 355 -13.27 -6.57 15.22
CA ILE A 355 -14.74 -6.54 15.36
C ILE A 355 -15.19 -5.98 16.70
N GLN A 356 -14.48 -6.25 17.79
CA GLN A 356 -14.79 -5.68 19.11
C GLN A 356 -14.57 -4.16 19.10
N LEU A 357 -13.45 -3.68 18.51
CA LEU A 357 -13.22 -2.26 18.34
C LEU A 357 -14.35 -1.60 17.51
N PHE A 358 -14.73 -2.20 16.38
CA PHE A 358 -15.82 -1.71 15.55
C PHE A 358 -17.15 -1.63 16.31
N ASN A 359 -17.52 -2.67 17.04
CA ASN A 359 -18.78 -2.73 17.79
C ASN A 359 -18.86 -1.63 18.87
N ASN A 360 -17.76 -1.35 19.58
CA ASN A 360 -17.70 -0.26 20.57
C ASN A 360 -17.90 1.12 19.89
N LEU A 361 -17.28 1.35 18.74
CA LEU A 361 -17.45 2.59 17.98
C LEU A 361 -18.90 2.78 17.50
N VAL A 362 -19.50 1.70 16.98
CA VAL A 362 -20.93 1.71 16.56
C VAL A 362 -21.85 1.98 17.74
N TYR A 363 -21.61 1.33 18.89
CA TYR A 363 -22.38 1.60 20.09
C TYR A 363 -22.33 3.08 20.52
N ARG A 364 -21.12 3.69 20.53
CA ARG A 364 -20.96 5.13 20.85
C ARG A 364 -21.71 6.03 19.87
N LEU A 365 -21.63 5.73 18.57
CA LEU A 365 -22.38 6.46 17.54
C LEU A 365 -23.90 6.40 17.74
N LYS A 366 -24.44 5.23 18.10
CA LYS A 366 -25.88 5.05 18.40
C LYS A 366 -26.29 5.87 19.61
N LYS A 367 -25.49 5.81 20.71
CA LYS A 367 -25.74 6.59 21.93
C LYS A 367 -25.77 8.10 21.67
N MET A 368 -24.87 8.62 20.84
CA MET A 368 -24.87 10.04 20.47
C MET A 368 -26.08 10.45 19.64
N LYS A 369 -26.68 9.55 18.86
CA LYS A 369 -27.88 9.81 18.07
C LYS A 369 -29.13 9.82 18.95
N SER A 370 -29.28 8.86 19.86
CA SER A 370 -30.42 8.78 20.78
C SER A 370 -30.51 10.00 21.70
N GLN A 371 -29.37 10.56 22.10
CA GLN A 371 -29.30 11.79 22.91
C GLN A 371 -29.76 13.05 22.17
N LYS A 372 -29.89 13.03 20.83
CA LYS A 372 -30.30 14.18 19.99
C LYS A 372 -31.70 14.04 19.39
N GLY A 373 -32.50 13.02 19.76
CA GLY A 373 -33.85 12.84 19.26
C GLY A 373 -34.00 12.57 17.76
N GLY A 374 -32.93 12.03 17.14
CA GLY A 374 -32.88 11.80 15.70
C GLY A 374 -33.22 10.38 15.28
N SER A 375 -34.27 10.22 14.49
CA SER A 375 -34.81 9.00 13.93
C SER A 375 -33.85 8.15 13.04
N ASP A 376 -34.17 6.89 13.00
CA ASP A 376 -33.48 5.74 12.42
C ASP A 376 -33.28 5.78 10.90
N LEU A 377 -32.09 6.19 10.45
CA LEU A 377 -31.66 5.96 9.05
C LEU A 377 -30.45 5.01 8.91
N PHE A 378 -29.99 4.40 10.01
CA PHE A 378 -28.75 3.59 9.99
C PHE A 378 -28.96 2.08 10.23
N LEU A 379 -30.21 1.62 10.42
CA LEU A 379 -30.49 0.20 10.75
C LEU A 379 -30.42 -0.76 9.55
N GLN A 380 -30.45 -0.28 8.32
CA GLN A 380 -30.45 -1.17 7.14
C GLN A 380 -29.08 -1.76 6.77
N SER A 381 -27.96 -1.27 7.33
CA SER A 381 -26.63 -1.76 6.96
C SER A 381 -26.04 -2.82 7.92
N THR A 382 -26.70 -3.15 9.04
CA THR A 382 -26.19 -4.09 10.04
C THR A 382 -26.66 -5.52 9.84
N GLN A 383 -27.60 -5.79 8.92
CA GLN A 383 -28.13 -7.16 8.69
C GLN A 383 -27.23 -8.09 7.84
N CYS A 384 -26.10 -7.60 7.29
CA CYS A 384 -25.22 -8.41 6.42
C CYS A 384 -24.14 -9.23 7.15
N PHE A 385 -24.16 -9.31 8.47
CA PHE A 385 -23.16 -10.09 9.21
C PHE A 385 -23.82 -11.07 10.19
N LYS A 386 -24.53 -12.06 9.66
CA LYS A 386 -24.70 -13.32 10.39
C LYS A 386 -23.50 -14.22 10.10
N PRO A 387 -23.06 -15.03 11.09
CA PRO A 387 -21.82 -15.82 11.05
C PRO A 387 -21.83 -16.86 9.94
#